data_3eab454b1f1db212b0ef881ecf8320ac
#
_entry.id   3eab454b1f1db212b0ef881ecf8320ac
#
_cell.length_a   1.000
_cell.length_b   1.000
_cell.length_c   1.000
_cell.angle_alpha   90.00
_cell.angle_beta   90.00
_cell.angle_gamma   90.00
#
_symmetry.space_group_name_H-M   'P 1'
#
loop_
_entity.id
_entity.type
_entity.pdbx_description
1 polymer ?
#
loop_
_entity_poly.entity_id
_entity_poly.type
_entity_poly.pdbx_seq_one_letter_code
_entity_poly.pdbx_strand_id
1 'polypeptide(L)'
;RGLGDVYKRQLHDTGRLFQLGISGAYETPRYNSEPTLNHTSFDLGANFPTRIAKVRAVNALIPDAKNLIKFTPEMIAGYGPVALEAQYYYLQVNRKKDFKNYKASGMYGILRGLLIGGNYRYSHTDCGIATPDSGSLECVFGYNYTDMSDTRSHIYGGRLNDVSFTVNYYINKYMIWRFRYSYTKITDRVGFENQSLSAFQTRFQVIF
;
A
#
# COMPACT_ATOMS: atom_id res chain seq x y z
N ARG A 1 -4.35 21.36 -5.44
CA ARG A 1 -2.90 21.09 -5.39
C ARG A 1 -2.56 20.55 -4.01
N GLY A 2 -1.79 19.45 -3.95
CA GLY A 2 -1.26 18.89 -2.70
C GLY A 2 0.16 19.38 -2.48
N LEU A 3 0.51 19.66 -1.24
CA LEU A 3 1.89 19.85 -0.80
C LEU A 3 2.29 18.56 -0.09
N GLY A 4 3.38 17.95 -0.52
CA GLY A 4 3.96 16.78 0.13
C GLY A 4 5.42 17.04 0.43
N ASP A 5 5.88 16.59 1.59
CA ASP A 5 7.28 16.60 1.97
C ASP A 5 7.71 15.19 2.37
N VAL A 6 8.93 14.80 1.98
CA VAL A 6 9.49 13.47 2.23
C VAL A 6 10.85 13.65 2.90
N TYR A 7 10.96 13.17 4.13
CA TYR A 7 12.22 13.07 4.84
C TYR A 7 12.68 11.60 4.92
N LYS A 8 13.92 11.32 4.48
CA LYS A 8 14.53 9.98 4.53
C LYS A 8 15.88 10.04 5.20
N ARG A 9 16.10 9.16 6.16
CA ARG A 9 17.42 8.88 6.73
C ARG A 9 17.81 7.44 6.42
N GLN A 10 18.99 7.26 5.84
CA GLN A 10 19.51 5.99 5.38
C GLN A 10 20.80 5.67 6.11
N LEU A 11 20.92 4.43 6.57
CA LEU A 11 22.15 3.84 7.06
C LEU A 11 22.31 2.53 6.29
N HIS A 12 23.29 2.46 5.40
CA HIS A 12 23.56 1.26 4.64
C HIS A 12 25.06 0.95 4.65
N ASP A 13 25.35 -0.28 4.90
CA ASP A 13 26.68 -0.87 4.82
C ASP A 13 26.55 -2.19 4.04
N THR A 14 27.65 -2.80 3.65
CA THR A 14 27.62 -4.07 2.89
C THR A 14 26.81 -5.12 3.63
N GLY A 15 25.67 -5.52 3.06
CA GLY A 15 24.74 -6.51 3.63
C GLY A 15 23.87 -6.04 4.78
N ARG A 16 23.87 -4.72 5.09
CA ARG A 16 22.99 -4.14 6.10
C ARG A 16 22.29 -2.92 5.53
N LEU A 17 20.97 -2.88 5.64
CA LEU A 17 20.13 -1.80 5.15
C LEU A 17 19.28 -1.29 6.29
N PHE A 18 19.18 0.02 6.43
CA PHE A 18 18.19 0.63 7.30
C PHE A 18 17.79 2.00 6.74
N GLN A 19 16.50 2.19 6.50
CA GLN A 19 15.94 3.45 6.05
C GLN A 19 14.68 3.75 6.85
N LEU A 20 14.57 4.99 7.30
CA LEU A 20 13.33 5.55 7.81
C LEU A 20 12.93 6.70 6.91
N GLY A 21 11.67 6.77 6.57
CA GLY A 21 11.07 7.84 5.81
C GLY A 21 9.78 8.31 6.45
N ILE A 22 9.45 9.56 6.21
CA ILE A 22 8.18 10.16 6.60
C ILE A 22 7.72 11.06 5.48
N SER A 23 6.45 10.95 5.12
CA SER A 23 5.85 11.85 4.14
C SER A 23 4.54 12.40 4.65
N GLY A 24 4.23 13.62 4.24
CA GLY A 24 2.97 14.28 4.54
C GLY A 24 2.39 14.94 3.30
N ALA A 25 1.06 15.03 3.22
CA ALA A 25 0.38 15.73 2.15
C ALA A 25 -0.84 16.47 2.66
N TYR A 26 -1.07 17.64 2.08
CA TYR A 26 -2.28 18.44 2.29
C TYR A 26 -2.97 18.62 0.94
N GLU A 27 -4.24 18.25 0.86
CA GLU A 27 -5.02 18.31 -0.37
C GLU A 27 -6.37 19.00 -0.14
N THR A 28 -6.84 19.73 -1.16
CA THR A 28 -8.21 20.27 -1.20
C THR A 28 -9.04 19.48 -2.21
N PRO A 29 -10.38 19.41 -2.05
CA PRO A 29 -11.25 18.71 -2.98
C PRO A 29 -11.07 19.25 -4.40
N ARG A 30 -11.06 18.34 -5.38
CA ARG A 30 -10.97 18.65 -6.80
C ARG A 30 -12.33 18.59 -7.48
N TYR A 31 -12.35 18.90 -8.77
CA TYR A 31 -13.48 18.60 -9.63
C TYR A 31 -13.77 17.11 -9.65
N ASN A 32 -15.04 16.78 -9.58
CA ASN A 32 -15.56 15.44 -9.68
C ASN A 32 -16.34 15.33 -11.00
N SER A 33 -16.51 14.12 -11.52
CA SER A 33 -17.44 13.85 -12.64
C SER A 33 -18.88 14.21 -12.32
N GLU A 34 -19.25 14.12 -11.04
CA GLU A 34 -20.55 14.59 -10.54
C GLU A 34 -20.50 16.09 -10.20
N PRO A 35 -21.17 16.98 -10.96
CA PRO A 35 -21.09 18.43 -10.75
C PRO A 35 -21.52 18.87 -9.35
N THR A 36 -22.45 18.16 -8.74
CA THR A 36 -22.96 18.45 -7.38
C THR A 36 -21.92 18.17 -6.29
N LEU A 37 -20.91 17.35 -6.57
CA LEU A 37 -19.84 16.96 -5.66
C LEU A 37 -18.54 17.71 -5.92
N ASN A 38 -18.51 18.60 -6.90
CA ASN A 38 -17.32 19.38 -7.22
C ASN A 38 -16.88 20.24 -6.05
N HIS A 39 -15.56 20.18 -5.76
CA HIS A 39 -14.91 20.92 -4.67
C HIS A 39 -15.49 20.68 -3.27
N THR A 40 -16.31 19.65 -3.09
CA THR A 40 -17.00 19.39 -1.82
C THR A 40 -16.81 17.98 -1.28
N SER A 41 -16.19 17.08 -2.01
CA SER A 41 -16.05 15.68 -1.59
C SER A 41 -14.71 15.06 -1.92
N PHE A 42 -14.34 14.03 -1.15
CA PHE A 42 -13.29 13.07 -1.51
C PHE A 42 -13.92 11.69 -1.70
N ASP A 43 -13.54 11.02 -2.78
CA ASP A 43 -13.87 9.62 -3.05
C ASP A 43 -12.60 8.79 -2.87
N LEU A 44 -12.46 8.17 -1.70
CA LEU A 44 -11.29 7.39 -1.30
C LEU A 44 -11.62 5.91 -1.36
N GLY A 45 -10.67 5.09 -1.81
CA GLY A 45 -10.87 3.65 -1.88
C GLY A 45 -9.59 2.90 -2.15
N ALA A 46 -9.60 1.61 -1.81
CA ALA A 46 -8.58 0.66 -2.17
C ALA A 46 -9.16 -0.48 -2.99
N ASN A 47 -8.45 -0.88 -4.03
CA ASN A 47 -8.86 -1.99 -4.88
C ASN A 47 -8.46 -3.34 -4.27
N PHE A 48 -9.10 -4.41 -4.73
CA PHE A 48 -8.61 -5.75 -4.48
C PHE A 48 -7.16 -5.89 -4.96
N PRO A 49 -6.34 -6.68 -4.26
CA PRO A 49 -4.94 -6.88 -4.61
C PRO A 49 -4.73 -7.74 -5.86
N THR A 50 -5.74 -7.82 -6.72
CA THR A 50 -5.67 -8.46 -8.03
C THR A 50 -5.46 -7.39 -9.11
N ARG A 51 -4.62 -7.68 -10.11
CA ARG A 51 -4.39 -6.75 -11.22
C ARG A 51 -5.39 -6.91 -12.36
N ILE A 52 -6.21 -7.97 -12.34
CA ILE A 52 -7.13 -8.33 -13.43
C ILE A 52 -8.40 -7.51 -13.34
N ALA A 53 -8.95 -7.33 -12.17
CA ALA A 53 -10.16 -6.55 -11.95
C ALA A 53 -9.86 -5.33 -11.07
N LYS A 54 -10.09 -4.14 -11.60
CA LYS A 54 -9.96 -2.88 -10.83
C LYS A 54 -11.23 -2.63 -10.00
N VAL A 55 -11.66 -3.62 -9.24
CA VAL A 55 -12.82 -3.51 -8.37
C VAL A 55 -12.38 -2.95 -7.02
N ARG A 56 -13.10 -1.96 -6.51
CA ARG A 56 -12.86 -1.39 -5.18
C ARG A 56 -13.30 -2.37 -4.09
N ALA A 57 -12.36 -2.78 -3.28
CA ALA A 57 -12.60 -3.61 -2.10
C ALA A 57 -13.23 -2.80 -0.96
N VAL A 58 -12.68 -1.62 -0.71
CA VAL A 58 -13.18 -0.65 0.29
C VAL A 58 -13.36 0.70 -0.39
N ASN A 59 -14.38 1.45 0.03
CA ASN A 59 -14.70 2.74 -0.58
C ASN A 59 -15.39 3.66 0.42
N ALA A 60 -14.89 4.88 0.56
CA ALA A 60 -15.50 5.93 1.38
C ALA A 60 -15.68 7.21 0.57
N LEU A 61 -16.93 7.61 0.39
CA LEU A 61 -17.31 8.93 -0.13
C LEU A 61 -17.49 9.87 1.05
N ILE A 62 -16.69 10.93 1.12
CA ILE A 62 -16.68 11.89 2.21
C ILE A 62 -17.23 13.21 1.68
N PRO A 63 -18.51 13.53 1.91
CA PRO A 63 -19.11 14.78 1.49
C PRO A 63 -18.74 15.93 2.43
N ASP A 64 -18.98 17.16 1.96
CA ASP A 64 -18.71 18.40 2.69
C ASP A 64 -17.27 18.53 3.18
N ALA A 65 -16.33 18.05 2.40
CA ALA A 65 -14.92 18.08 2.70
C ALA A 65 -14.33 19.49 2.52
N LYS A 66 -13.47 19.89 3.44
CA LYS A 66 -12.68 21.13 3.38
C LYS A 66 -11.26 20.86 2.90
N ASN A 67 -10.59 19.93 3.52
CA ASN A 67 -9.23 19.50 3.18
C ASN A 67 -8.98 18.09 3.69
N LEU A 68 -7.92 17.49 3.17
CA LEU A 68 -7.42 16.18 3.56
C LEU A 68 -5.96 16.34 3.96
N ILE A 69 -5.60 15.73 5.09
CA ILE A 69 -4.23 15.63 5.60
C ILE A 69 -3.85 14.15 5.58
N LYS A 70 -2.69 13.85 5.00
CA LYS A 70 -2.10 12.51 4.97
C LYS A 70 -0.77 12.52 5.71
N PHE A 71 -0.49 11.42 6.37
CA PHE A 71 0.77 11.20 7.08
C PHE A 71 1.19 9.74 6.89
N THR A 72 2.43 9.53 6.47
CA THR A 72 2.89 8.20 6.07
C THR A 72 4.34 7.97 6.48
N PRO A 73 4.59 7.38 7.66
CA PRO A 73 5.90 6.86 8.02
C PRO A 73 6.18 5.55 7.26
N GLU A 74 7.42 5.35 6.88
CA GLU A 74 7.91 4.15 6.21
C GLU A 74 9.23 3.67 6.78
N MET A 75 9.48 2.37 6.70
CA MET A 75 10.71 1.74 7.15
C MET A 75 11.13 0.65 6.16
N ILE A 76 12.42 0.60 5.88
CA ILE A 76 13.08 -0.51 5.21
C ILE A 76 14.23 -0.97 6.10
N ALA A 77 14.31 -2.26 6.36
CA ALA A 77 15.40 -2.88 7.09
C ALA A 77 15.84 -4.16 6.38
N GLY A 78 17.12 -4.43 6.35
CA GLY A 78 17.64 -5.65 5.75
C GLY A 78 18.94 -6.09 6.41
N TYR A 79 19.11 -7.41 6.51
CA TYR A 79 20.30 -8.04 7.01
C TYR A 79 20.59 -9.33 6.20
N GLY A 80 21.65 -9.31 5.43
CA GLY A 80 22.00 -10.45 4.58
C GLY A 80 20.88 -10.81 3.58
N PRO A 81 20.41 -12.05 3.60
CA PRO A 81 19.36 -12.52 2.69
C PRO A 81 17.94 -12.21 3.16
N VAL A 82 17.75 -11.45 4.23
CA VAL A 82 16.42 -11.11 4.77
C VAL A 82 16.21 -9.60 4.74
N ALA A 83 15.00 -9.18 4.34
CA ALA A 83 14.62 -7.77 4.34
C ALA A 83 13.15 -7.59 4.72
N LEU A 84 12.87 -6.45 5.36
CA LEU A 84 11.56 -6.02 5.80
C LEU A 84 11.28 -4.63 5.24
N GLU A 85 10.09 -4.45 4.68
CA GLU A 85 9.51 -3.15 4.33
C GLU A 85 8.21 -2.99 5.08
N ALA A 86 7.99 -1.83 5.68
CA ALA A 86 6.74 -1.53 6.36
C ALA A 86 6.36 -0.06 6.14
N GLN A 87 5.07 0.20 6.04
CA GLN A 87 4.54 1.54 5.89
C GLN A 87 3.18 1.64 6.61
N TYR A 88 2.97 2.74 7.29
CA TYR A 88 1.70 3.08 7.92
C TYR A 88 1.10 4.28 7.22
N TYR A 89 -0.20 4.28 7.01
CA TYR A 89 -0.96 5.36 6.41
C TYR A 89 -1.97 5.89 7.40
N TYR A 90 -1.96 7.17 7.60
CA TYR A 90 -3.00 7.88 8.32
C TYR A 90 -3.54 9.00 7.46
N LEU A 91 -4.85 9.13 7.42
CA LEU A 91 -5.49 10.25 6.75
C LEU A 91 -6.63 10.82 7.61
N GLN A 92 -6.79 12.12 7.52
CA GLN A 92 -7.89 12.84 8.13
C GLN A 92 -8.48 13.79 7.11
N VAL A 93 -9.79 13.70 6.93
CA VAL A 93 -10.57 14.66 6.14
C VAL A 93 -11.28 15.58 7.10
N ASN A 94 -10.93 16.85 7.06
CA ASN A 94 -11.66 17.90 7.76
C ASN A 94 -12.90 18.27 6.95
N ARG A 95 -14.06 18.31 7.60
CA ARG A 95 -15.34 18.57 6.94
C ARG A 95 -15.84 19.97 7.25
N LYS A 96 -16.72 20.49 6.40
CA LYS A 96 -17.36 21.79 6.55
C LYS A 96 -18.54 21.68 7.51
N LYS A 97 -19.02 22.83 8.01
CA LYS A 97 -20.13 22.93 8.96
C LYS A 97 -19.87 22.13 10.24
N ASP A 98 -20.90 21.61 10.87
CA ASP A 98 -20.83 20.86 12.13
C ASP A 98 -20.55 19.35 11.94
N PHE A 99 -20.15 18.94 10.74
CA PHE A 99 -19.83 17.54 10.48
C PHE A 99 -18.52 17.15 11.14
N LYS A 100 -18.51 15.99 11.80
CA LYS A 100 -17.30 15.44 12.40
C LYS A 100 -16.29 15.06 11.33
N ASN A 101 -15.01 15.31 11.63
CA ASN A 101 -13.90 14.96 10.76
C ASN A 101 -13.85 13.43 10.57
N TYR A 102 -13.59 13.00 9.34
CA TYR A 102 -13.40 11.60 9.00
C TYR A 102 -11.93 11.21 9.14
N LYS A 103 -11.69 10.02 9.67
CA LYS A 103 -10.35 9.44 9.83
C LYS A 103 -10.31 8.04 9.25
N ALA A 104 -9.22 7.72 8.58
CA ALA A 104 -8.93 6.38 8.12
C ALA A 104 -7.45 6.06 8.31
N SER A 105 -7.14 4.79 8.38
CA SER A 105 -5.77 4.31 8.53
C SER A 105 -5.55 3.00 7.80
N GLY A 106 -4.29 2.70 7.54
CA GLY A 106 -3.89 1.45 6.95
C GLY A 106 -2.41 1.20 7.19
N MET A 107 -2.00 -0.03 6.97
CA MET A 107 -0.59 -0.40 7.03
C MET A 107 -0.31 -1.54 6.07
N TYR A 108 0.91 -1.63 5.59
CA TYR A 108 1.41 -2.86 5.01
C TYR A 108 2.78 -3.21 5.57
N GLY A 109 3.07 -4.51 5.55
CA GLY A 109 4.38 -5.04 5.86
C GLY A 109 4.74 -6.13 4.85
N ILE A 110 5.99 -6.15 4.42
CA ILE A 110 6.53 -7.12 3.46
C ILE A 110 7.82 -7.68 4.04
N LEU A 111 7.82 -8.96 4.36
CA LEU A 111 9.02 -9.70 4.74
C LEU A 111 9.51 -10.48 3.52
N ARG A 112 10.79 -10.30 3.17
CA ARG A 112 11.44 -10.94 2.03
C ARG A 112 12.60 -11.80 2.49
N GLY A 113 12.79 -12.93 1.83
CA GLY A 113 13.91 -13.82 2.07
C GLY A 113 14.44 -14.43 0.77
N LEU A 114 15.75 -14.33 0.54
CA LEU A 114 16.42 -15.03 -0.55
C LEU A 114 16.74 -16.45 -0.11
N LEU A 115 16.08 -17.44 -0.72
CA LEU A 115 16.37 -18.85 -0.52
C LEU A 115 17.60 -19.29 -1.33
N ILE A 116 17.76 -18.71 -2.52
CA ILE A 116 18.91 -18.88 -3.41
C ILE A 116 19.30 -17.48 -3.84
N GLY A 117 20.57 -17.12 -3.72
CA GLY A 117 21.11 -15.82 -4.08
C GLY A 117 22.05 -15.29 -3.01
N GLY A 118 22.46 -14.03 -3.17
CA GLY A 118 23.35 -13.34 -2.24
C GLY A 118 22.61 -12.61 -1.12
N ASN A 119 23.02 -11.39 -0.87
CA ASN A 119 22.42 -10.50 0.13
C ASN A 119 21.61 -9.41 -0.56
N TYR A 120 20.59 -8.90 0.13
CA TYR A 120 19.89 -7.70 -0.33
C TYR A 120 20.83 -6.50 -0.34
N ARG A 121 20.66 -5.68 -1.35
CA ARG A 121 21.39 -4.42 -1.55
C ARG A 121 20.44 -3.27 -1.65
N TYR A 122 20.89 -2.09 -1.31
CA TYR A 122 20.11 -0.87 -1.47
C TYR A 122 20.29 -0.32 -2.90
N SER A 123 19.20 0.06 -3.53
CA SER A 123 19.18 0.79 -4.80
C SER A 123 18.99 2.27 -4.55
N HIS A 124 19.97 3.08 -4.87
CA HIS A 124 19.86 4.54 -4.79
C HIS A 124 18.88 5.10 -5.83
N THR A 125 18.78 4.45 -6.99
CA THR A 125 17.89 4.85 -8.06
C THR A 125 16.42 4.65 -7.69
N ASP A 126 16.11 3.49 -7.09
CA ASP A 126 14.74 3.15 -6.69
C ASP A 126 14.42 3.60 -5.27
N CYS A 127 15.40 4.13 -4.53
CA CYS A 127 15.29 4.49 -3.12
C CYS A 127 14.71 3.37 -2.26
N GLY A 128 15.16 2.12 -2.51
CA GLY A 128 14.60 0.93 -1.88
C GLY A 128 15.52 -0.29 -1.99
N ILE A 129 14.96 -1.46 -1.81
CA ILE A 129 15.69 -2.72 -1.97
C ILE A 129 15.93 -2.98 -3.46
N ALA A 130 17.19 -3.20 -3.83
CA ALA A 130 17.58 -3.53 -5.19
C ALA A 130 16.98 -4.88 -5.62
N THR A 131 16.71 -5.01 -6.92
CA THR A 131 16.33 -6.29 -7.52
C THR A 131 17.42 -7.34 -7.26
N PRO A 132 17.06 -8.55 -6.79
CA PRO A 132 18.00 -9.64 -6.62
C PRO A 132 18.74 -10.03 -7.90
N ASP A 133 19.89 -10.65 -7.74
CA ASP A 133 20.72 -11.08 -8.87
C ASP A 133 20.06 -12.21 -9.68
N SER A 134 20.50 -12.39 -10.91
CA SER A 134 20.06 -13.49 -11.79
C SER A 134 20.29 -14.85 -11.14
N GLY A 135 19.35 -15.78 -11.30
CA GLY A 135 19.36 -17.10 -10.66
C GLY A 135 18.84 -17.11 -9.22
N SER A 136 18.45 -15.96 -8.66
CA SER A 136 17.94 -15.89 -7.30
C SER A 136 16.50 -16.42 -7.18
N LEU A 137 16.23 -17.07 -6.05
CA LEU A 137 14.89 -17.48 -5.63
C LEU A 137 14.52 -16.74 -4.35
N GLU A 138 13.45 -15.97 -4.39
CA GLU A 138 12.96 -15.13 -3.30
C GLU A 138 11.57 -15.59 -2.84
N CYS A 139 11.39 -15.69 -1.53
CA CYS A 139 10.09 -15.81 -0.89
C CYS A 139 9.70 -14.49 -0.25
N VAL A 140 8.45 -14.08 -0.44
CA VAL A 140 7.92 -12.83 0.06
C VAL A 140 6.60 -13.10 0.78
N PHE A 141 6.53 -12.70 2.04
CA PHE A 141 5.31 -12.69 2.83
C PHE A 141 4.82 -11.26 2.98
N GLY A 142 3.57 -11.00 2.60
CA GLY A 142 2.96 -9.68 2.66
C GLY A 142 1.71 -9.68 3.53
N TYR A 143 1.55 -8.62 4.31
CA TYR A 143 0.34 -8.30 5.05
C TYR A 143 -0.08 -6.87 4.73
N ASN A 144 -1.37 -6.67 4.45
CA ASN A 144 -1.95 -5.36 4.19
C ASN A 144 -3.27 -5.22 4.96
N TYR A 145 -3.38 -4.14 5.71
CA TYR A 145 -4.58 -3.76 6.44
C TYR A 145 -5.01 -2.35 6.03
N THR A 146 -6.30 -2.17 5.77
CA THR A 146 -6.87 -0.86 5.48
C THR A 146 -8.22 -0.74 6.19
N ASP A 147 -8.39 0.28 7.02
CA ASP A 147 -9.63 0.61 7.68
C ASP A 147 -10.13 1.98 7.19
N MET A 148 -11.23 1.95 6.47
CA MET A 148 -11.91 3.13 5.94
C MET A 148 -13.27 3.38 6.63
N SER A 149 -13.49 2.75 7.77
CA SER A 149 -14.71 2.93 8.56
C SER A 149 -14.44 3.82 9.76
N ASP A 150 -15.17 4.92 9.87
CA ASP A 150 -15.12 5.84 11.00
C ASP A 150 -16.54 6.04 11.57
N THR A 151 -16.78 5.38 12.70
CA THR A 151 -18.06 5.44 13.41
C THR A 151 -18.45 6.84 13.88
N ARG A 152 -17.45 7.69 14.18
CA ARG A 152 -17.68 9.07 14.66
C ARG A 152 -18.24 9.98 13.57
N SER A 153 -17.80 9.77 12.35
CA SER A 153 -18.28 10.52 11.17
C SER A 153 -19.45 9.86 10.47
N HIS A 154 -19.89 8.68 10.93
CA HIS A 154 -20.92 7.82 10.31
C HIS A 154 -20.61 7.44 8.85
N ILE A 155 -19.33 7.22 8.55
CA ILE A 155 -18.87 6.78 7.24
C ILE A 155 -18.25 5.39 7.38
N TYR A 156 -18.84 4.40 6.70
CA TYR A 156 -18.44 2.99 6.79
C TYR A 156 -17.94 2.53 5.42
N GLY A 157 -16.66 2.80 5.15
CA GLY A 157 -16.01 2.45 3.89
C GLY A 157 -15.54 1.00 3.79
N GLY A 158 -15.58 0.27 4.91
CA GLY A 158 -15.14 -1.12 5.04
C GLY A 158 -13.71 -1.26 5.54
N ARG A 159 -13.39 -2.50 5.95
CA ARG A 159 -12.05 -2.94 6.37
C ARG A 159 -11.56 -4.01 5.44
N LEU A 160 -10.31 -3.91 5.03
CA LEU A 160 -9.62 -4.89 4.21
C LEU A 160 -8.45 -5.48 4.99
N ASN A 161 -8.38 -6.81 5.03
CA ASN A 161 -7.24 -7.57 5.50
C ASN A 161 -6.76 -8.45 4.34
N ASP A 162 -5.51 -8.35 3.98
CA ASP A 162 -4.90 -9.14 2.91
C ASP A 162 -3.60 -9.77 3.40
N VAL A 163 -3.51 -11.09 3.26
CA VAL A 163 -2.29 -11.87 3.52
C VAL A 163 -1.84 -12.46 2.20
N SER A 164 -0.59 -12.34 1.87
CA SER A 164 -0.07 -12.89 0.62
C SER A 164 1.27 -13.59 0.81
N PHE A 165 1.48 -14.63 0.02
CA PHE A 165 2.75 -15.32 -0.12
C PHE A 165 3.14 -15.32 -1.60
N THR A 166 4.38 -14.93 -1.89
CA THR A 166 4.87 -14.81 -3.25
C THR A 166 6.23 -15.51 -3.37
N VAL A 167 6.42 -16.25 -4.44
CA VAL A 167 7.72 -16.80 -4.85
C VAL A 167 8.12 -16.12 -6.14
N ASN A 168 9.30 -15.51 -6.15
CA ASN A 168 9.89 -14.88 -7.32
C ASN A 168 11.13 -15.66 -7.73
N TYR A 169 11.18 -16.07 -8.98
CA TYR A 169 12.39 -16.63 -9.59
C TYR A 169 12.95 -15.66 -10.62
N TYR A 170 14.13 -15.13 -10.34
CA TYR A 170 14.86 -14.17 -11.18
C TYR A 170 15.70 -14.96 -12.19
N ILE A 171 15.13 -15.35 -13.33
CA ILE A 171 15.79 -16.18 -14.36
C ILE A 171 17.05 -15.48 -14.86
N ASN A 172 16.92 -14.19 -15.17
CA ASN A 172 18.04 -13.32 -15.52
C ASN A 172 17.64 -11.86 -15.24
N LYS A 173 18.53 -10.90 -15.56
CA LYS A 173 18.25 -9.46 -15.34
C LYS A 173 17.03 -8.90 -16.07
N TYR A 174 16.50 -9.62 -17.05
CA TYR A 174 15.35 -9.20 -17.86
C TYR A 174 14.10 -10.02 -17.62
N MET A 175 14.21 -11.21 -16.99
CA MET A 175 13.12 -12.16 -16.90
C MET A 175 12.89 -12.59 -15.46
N ILE A 176 11.63 -12.44 -15.01
CA ILE A 176 11.17 -12.85 -13.67
C ILE A 176 9.93 -13.69 -13.82
N TRP A 177 9.90 -14.83 -13.15
CA TRP A 177 8.69 -15.62 -12.99
C TRP A 177 8.20 -15.51 -11.55
N ARG A 178 6.95 -15.12 -11.39
CA ARG A 178 6.32 -14.86 -10.09
C ARG A 178 5.10 -15.73 -9.89
N PHE A 179 5.02 -16.35 -8.73
CA PHE A 179 3.84 -17.04 -8.23
C PHE A 179 3.37 -16.35 -6.97
N ARG A 180 2.09 -16.00 -6.90
CA ARG A 180 1.51 -15.35 -5.73
C ARG A 180 0.20 -16.03 -5.34
N TYR A 181 0.07 -16.34 -4.07
CA TYR A 181 -1.19 -16.66 -3.42
C TYR A 181 -1.57 -15.48 -2.50
N SER A 182 -2.83 -15.09 -2.51
CA SER A 182 -3.35 -14.08 -1.59
C SER A 182 -4.71 -14.48 -1.05
N TYR A 183 -4.94 -14.18 0.22
CA TYR A 183 -6.22 -14.30 0.90
C TYR A 183 -6.63 -12.92 1.40
N THR A 184 -7.74 -12.41 0.88
CA THR A 184 -8.27 -11.08 1.19
C THR A 184 -9.63 -11.23 1.87
N LYS A 185 -9.81 -10.58 3.04
CA LYS A 185 -11.07 -10.51 3.76
C LYS A 185 -11.54 -9.07 3.82
N ILE A 186 -12.83 -8.84 3.49
CA ILE A 186 -13.48 -7.54 3.55
C ILE A 186 -14.62 -7.63 4.55
N THR A 187 -14.68 -6.66 5.45
CA THR A 187 -15.71 -6.56 6.49
C THR A 187 -16.19 -5.11 6.63
N ASP A 188 -17.34 -4.94 7.25
CA ASP A 188 -17.89 -3.64 7.68
C ASP A 188 -18.09 -2.60 6.56
N ARG A 189 -18.30 -3.04 5.33
CA ARG A 189 -18.62 -2.16 4.20
C ARG A 189 -20.12 -2.03 4.04
N VAL A 190 -20.64 -0.80 4.04
CA VAL A 190 -22.08 -0.55 3.84
C VAL A 190 -22.53 -1.06 2.48
N GLY A 191 -23.65 -1.81 2.47
CA GLY A 191 -24.25 -2.37 1.25
C GLY A 191 -23.56 -3.62 0.71
N PHE A 192 -22.60 -4.19 1.45
CA PHE A 192 -21.94 -5.43 1.09
C PHE A 192 -21.86 -6.38 2.27
N GLU A 193 -22.12 -7.65 2.04
CA GLU A 193 -21.85 -8.70 3.03
C GLU A 193 -20.34 -8.88 3.23
N ASN A 194 -19.96 -9.38 4.39
CA ASN A 194 -18.57 -9.75 4.66
C ASN A 194 -18.12 -10.83 3.67
N GLN A 195 -17.06 -10.57 2.95
CA GLN A 195 -16.58 -11.43 1.88
C GLN A 195 -15.11 -11.80 2.08
N SER A 196 -14.74 -12.98 1.59
CA SER A 196 -13.35 -13.40 1.49
C SER A 196 -13.04 -13.87 0.08
N LEU A 197 -11.84 -13.58 -0.39
CA LEU A 197 -11.36 -13.96 -1.70
C LEU A 197 -9.99 -14.62 -1.57
N SER A 198 -9.86 -15.82 -2.12
CA SER A 198 -8.56 -16.48 -2.35
C SER A 198 -8.19 -16.33 -3.81
N ALA A 199 -6.99 -15.87 -4.08
CA ALA A 199 -6.49 -15.68 -5.44
C ALA A 199 -5.10 -16.30 -5.61
N PHE A 200 -4.95 -17.11 -6.64
CA PHE A 200 -3.67 -17.61 -7.12
C PHE A 200 -3.33 -16.92 -8.44
N GLN A 201 -2.14 -16.36 -8.53
CA GLN A 201 -1.68 -15.60 -9.67
C GLN A 201 -0.30 -16.09 -10.09
N THR A 202 -0.10 -16.24 -11.39
CA THR A 202 1.24 -16.41 -11.97
C THR A 202 1.52 -15.29 -12.96
N ARG A 203 2.75 -14.82 -12.97
CA ARG A 203 3.20 -13.75 -13.87
C ARG A 203 4.58 -14.04 -14.40
N PHE A 204 4.69 -14.10 -15.71
CA PHE A 204 5.97 -14.04 -16.39
C PHE A 204 6.20 -12.61 -16.89
N GLN A 205 7.29 -12.01 -16.49
CA GLN A 205 7.64 -10.62 -16.84
C GLN A 205 8.94 -10.59 -17.60
N VAL A 206 8.94 -9.88 -18.72
CA VAL A 206 10.12 -9.57 -19.54
C VAL A 206 10.29 -8.06 -19.55
N ILE A 207 11.51 -7.59 -19.34
CA ILE A 207 11.91 -6.17 -19.34
C ILE A 207 12.85 -5.99 -20.51
N PHE A 208 12.56 -5.03 -21.39
CA PHE A 208 13.38 -4.70 -22.57
C PHE A 208 14.21 -3.46 -22.32
#